data_12f890394ccab8bd883b78b3761e8a3a
#
_entry.id   12f890394ccab8bd883b78b3761e8a3a
#
_cell.length_a   1.000
_cell.length_b   1.000
_cell.length_c   1.000
_cell.angle_alpha   90.00
_cell.angle_beta   90.00
_cell.angle_gamma   90.00
#
_symmetry.space_group_name_H-M   'P 1'
#
loop_
_entity.id
_entity.type
_entity.pdbx_description
1 polymer ?
#
loop_
_entity_poly.entity_id
_entity_poly.type
_entity_poly.pdbx_seq_one_letter_code
_entity_poly.pdbx_strand_id
1 'polypeptide(L)'
;MTFARLFFVCLVSISAYATPLPQIDGLAEKSQEAKQLMAEGKFQQAIVVYRELNEALPNNPGLKLNLGMALHLAGKKREAIPQLEEAVKLDPHMAPAWLFLGTTRLQLGEASAALKPLRTVLQLQPDQHQARQMLADALFSLDRLEEARTEYQRIATEDSQNATAWYGLGRCYELLSSTTFEKLQRLAPESAYVLSLLAEARLREQQFSSAFYLYRRALERMPNLHGLHSALAEIYRQTGHPEWAEIEEQREMALASLDCRSPTLECHFQAGKYEDLIAAAESANTPESFYWRTRAYNELALTAFDRLGRLPSSAELHELKGHIYNNQRKYSEAASEWRKALELSPTNLQIRKELAISLKLGEDYSAALPLFQELLHQQPDSAEFNYFAGDTLLELQQPKEALPLLKRAAARDPKSVAAQKSLARCQLAAGQAANAIPHLKLVLARDEDGTLHYQLAQAYRAIGQIELSKKMLSDYESMQRSIAARNEAAKQETDITAP
;
A
#
# COMPACT_ATOMS: atom_id res chain seq x y z
N MET A 1 67.95 80.34 5.51
CA MET A 1 66.51 80.08 5.45
C MET A 1 66.34 78.77 4.78
N THR A 2 66.07 77.75 5.55
CA THR A 2 65.28 76.56 5.07
C THR A 2 65.27 75.51 6.17
N PHE A 3 64.11 75.16 6.57
CA PHE A 3 63.79 74.22 7.67
C PHE A 3 64.00 72.74 7.26
N ALA A 4 64.82 72.04 8.05
CA ALA A 4 64.87 70.56 8.02
C ALA A 4 63.80 69.98 8.96
N ARG A 5 62.92 69.14 8.45
CA ARG A 5 62.02 68.33 9.27
C ARG A 5 62.53 66.88 9.34
N LEU A 6 62.86 66.43 10.53
CA LEU A 6 63.12 65.05 10.90
C LEU A 6 61.81 64.29 10.84
N PHE A 7 61.80 63.17 10.09
CA PHE A 7 60.75 62.11 10.19
C PHE A 7 61.29 60.97 11.06
N PHE A 8 60.64 60.81 12.20
CA PHE A 8 60.84 59.65 13.07
C PHE A 8 60.00 58.50 12.50
N VAL A 9 60.60 57.38 12.04
CA VAL A 9 59.91 56.13 11.64
C VAL A 9 59.85 55.25 12.87
N CYS A 10 58.62 55.14 13.43
CA CYS A 10 58.29 54.08 14.41
C CYS A 10 58.13 52.75 13.69
N LEU A 11 59.08 51.84 13.85
CA LEU A 11 58.94 50.43 13.51
C LEU A 11 58.01 49.77 14.53
N VAL A 12 56.73 49.57 14.15
CA VAL A 12 55.83 48.70 14.88
C VAL A 12 56.08 47.27 14.40
N SER A 13 56.69 46.47 15.23
CA SER A 13 56.83 45.02 15.04
C SER A 13 55.46 44.36 15.21
N ILE A 14 54.80 44.05 14.09
CA ILE A 14 53.61 43.22 14.05
C ILE A 14 54.09 41.79 14.26
N SER A 15 53.96 41.24 15.48
CA SER A 15 54.06 39.84 15.75
C SER A 15 52.82 39.17 15.14
N ALA A 16 52.97 38.62 13.96
CA ALA A 16 51.97 37.74 13.38
C ALA A 16 51.87 36.46 14.24
N TYR A 17 50.83 36.35 15.04
CA TYR A 17 50.44 35.08 15.60
C TYR A 17 49.99 34.19 14.42
N ALA A 18 50.91 33.38 13.91
CA ALA A 18 50.58 32.27 13.04
C ALA A 18 49.74 31.29 13.89
N THR A 19 48.45 31.27 13.68
CA THR A 19 47.61 30.16 14.12
C THR A 19 48.19 28.92 13.48
N PRO A 20 48.53 27.86 14.27
CA PRO A 20 49.05 26.64 13.68
C PRO A 20 47.99 26.06 12.74
N LEU A 21 48.37 25.85 11.49
CA LEU A 21 47.61 25.01 10.56
C LEU A 21 47.37 23.65 11.24
N PRO A 22 46.16 23.12 11.26
CA PRO A 22 45.92 21.80 11.87
C PRO A 22 46.84 20.78 11.22
N GLN A 23 47.51 19.98 12.03
CA GLN A 23 48.45 18.95 11.61
C GLN A 23 47.74 17.98 10.64
N ILE A 24 48.06 18.13 9.35
CA ILE A 24 47.48 17.35 8.24
C ILE A 24 47.78 15.85 8.41
N ASP A 25 48.91 15.50 9.01
CA ASP A 25 49.35 14.12 9.18
C ASP A 25 48.45 13.27 10.11
N GLY A 26 47.90 13.83 11.19
CA GLY A 26 46.97 13.15 12.05
C GLY A 26 45.54 12.95 11.52
N LEU A 27 45.10 13.76 10.53
CA LEU A 27 43.78 13.64 9.94
C LEU A 27 43.68 12.48 8.97
N ALA A 28 44.77 12.13 8.28
CA ALA A 28 44.81 10.95 7.39
C ALA A 28 44.70 9.65 8.20
N GLU A 29 45.43 9.55 9.33
CA GLU A 29 45.35 8.41 10.23
C GLU A 29 43.96 8.25 10.84
N LYS A 30 43.34 9.33 11.33
CA LYS A 30 41.95 9.33 11.83
C LYS A 30 40.96 8.91 10.75
N SER A 31 41.15 9.37 9.51
CA SER A 31 40.29 8.96 8.39
C SER A 31 40.39 7.45 8.12
N GLN A 32 41.58 6.89 8.21
CA GLN A 32 41.80 5.46 8.07
C GLN A 32 41.20 4.67 9.24
N GLU A 33 41.37 5.14 10.46
CA GLU A 33 40.73 4.58 11.66
C GLU A 33 39.21 4.55 11.52
N ALA A 34 38.58 5.67 11.13
CA ALA A 34 37.15 5.74 10.95
C ALA A 34 36.64 4.76 9.88
N LYS A 35 37.36 4.60 8.75
CA LYS A 35 37.02 3.62 7.71
C LYS A 35 37.13 2.17 8.24
N GLN A 36 38.14 1.89 9.03
CA GLN A 36 38.30 0.57 9.64
C GLN A 36 37.16 0.28 10.63
N LEU A 37 36.78 1.23 11.49
CA LEU A 37 35.65 1.11 12.39
C LEU A 37 34.33 0.86 11.65
N MET A 38 34.13 1.52 10.49
CA MET A 38 32.97 1.26 9.61
C MET A 38 32.99 -0.17 9.08
N ALA A 39 34.14 -0.67 8.61
CA ALA A 39 34.28 -2.03 8.10
C ALA A 39 34.05 -3.10 9.20
N GLU A 40 34.43 -2.79 10.45
CA GLU A 40 34.22 -3.66 11.61
C GLU A 40 32.79 -3.57 12.20
N GLY A 41 31.89 -2.74 11.63
CA GLY A 41 30.54 -2.53 12.13
C GLY A 41 30.46 -1.70 13.43
N LYS A 42 31.57 -1.09 13.86
CA LYS A 42 31.67 -0.25 15.07
C LYS A 42 31.19 1.18 14.81
N PHE A 43 29.95 1.32 14.31
CA PHE A 43 29.39 2.57 13.81
C PHE A 43 29.38 3.69 14.85
N GLN A 44 29.12 3.41 16.13
CA GLN A 44 29.12 4.42 17.19
C GLN A 44 30.52 5.03 17.39
N GLN A 45 31.58 4.23 17.29
CA GLN A 45 32.95 4.69 17.40
C GLN A 45 33.36 5.49 16.15
N ALA A 46 32.99 4.99 14.96
CA ALA A 46 33.21 5.70 13.70
C ALA A 46 32.57 7.12 13.69
N ILE A 47 31.36 7.27 14.26
CA ILE A 47 30.67 8.57 14.39
C ILE A 47 31.54 9.57 15.18
N VAL A 48 32.17 9.15 16.26
CA VAL A 48 33.01 10.04 17.08
C VAL A 48 34.18 10.57 16.23
N VAL A 49 34.92 9.67 15.58
CA VAL A 49 36.06 10.04 14.75
C VAL A 49 35.64 10.90 13.55
N TYR A 50 34.53 10.57 12.87
CA TYR A 50 34.02 11.39 11.76
C TYR A 50 33.53 12.76 12.20
N ARG A 51 33.00 12.93 13.42
CA ARG A 51 32.66 14.26 13.97
C ARG A 51 33.90 15.12 14.14
N GLU A 52 34.97 14.58 14.75
CA GLU A 52 36.26 15.31 14.89
C GLU A 52 36.83 15.71 13.51
N LEU A 53 36.80 14.79 12.53
CA LEU A 53 37.24 15.09 11.16
C LEU A 53 36.38 16.18 10.49
N ASN A 54 35.06 16.17 10.70
CA ASN A 54 34.18 17.20 10.17
C ASN A 54 34.36 18.58 10.86
N GLU A 55 34.74 18.61 12.14
CA GLU A 55 35.10 19.85 12.82
C GLU A 55 36.40 20.42 12.26
N ALA A 56 37.37 19.56 11.96
CA ALA A 56 38.65 19.99 11.36
C ALA A 56 38.50 20.42 9.88
N LEU A 57 37.61 19.77 9.11
CA LEU A 57 37.38 19.95 7.70
C LEU A 57 35.89 20.10 7.38
N PRO A 58 35.23 21.18 7.80
CA PRO A 58 33.76 21.31 7.77
C PRO A 58 33.14 21.34 6.35
N ASN A 59 33.91 21.73 5.35
CA ASN A 59 33.45 21.83 3.95
C ASN A 59 33.89 20.63 3.09
N ASN A 60 34.22 19.49 3.71
CA ASN A 60 34.56 18.27 2.95
C ASN A 60 33.31 17.41 2.72
N PRO A 61 32.81 17.27 1.48
CA PRO A 61 31.60 16.52 1.17
C PRO A 61 31.74 15.02 1.46
N GLY A 62 32.95 14.46 1.29
CA GLY A 62 33.23 13.05 1.58
C GLY A 62 33.14 12.73 3.07
N LEU A 63 33.62 13.61 3.95
CA LEU A 63 33.49 13.44 5.40
C LEU A 63 32.03 13.59 5.87
N LYS A 64 31.29 14.54 5.27
CA LYS A 64 29.84 14.67 5.52
C LYS A 64 29.09 13.41 5.12
N LEU A 65 29.37 12.85 3.94
CA LEU A 65 28.80 11.58 3.50
C LEU A 65 29.14 10.46 4.50
N ASN A 66 30.41 10.30 4.86
CA ASN A 66 30.84 9.21 5.74
C ASN A 66 30.21 9.31 7.13
N LEU A 67 30.09 10.51 7.70
CA LEU A 67 29.37 10.72 8.96
C LEU A 67 27.87 10.39 8.80
N GLY A 68 27.25 10.82 7.73
CA GLY A 68 25.86 10.49 7.40
C GLY A 68 25.64 8.98 7.28
N MET A 69 26.53 8.26 6.60
CA MET A 69 26.50 6.81 6.47
C MET A 69 26.66 6.10 7.85
N ALA A 70 27.63 6.54 8.66
CA ALA A 70 27.86 6.00 9.99
C ALA A 70 26.63 6.19 10.90
N LEU A 71 26.01 7.36 10.88
CA LEU A 71 24.78 7.68 11.60
C LEU A 71 23.60 6.83 11.12
N HIS A 72 23.46 6.67 9.81
CA HIS A 72 22.43 5.81 9.22
C HIS A 72 22.55 4.36 9.69
N LEU A 73 23.75 3.79 9.56
CA LEU A 73 24.03 2.40 9.95
C LEU A 73 23.96 2.18 11.47
N ALA A 74 24.23 3.20 12.27
CA ALA A 74 24.04 3.19 13.72
C ALA A 74 22.57 3.33 14.16
N GLY A 75 21.62 3.41 13.22
CA GLY A 75 20.18 3.63 13.50
C GLY A 75 19.80 5.08 13.83
N LYS A 76 20.75 6.01 13.85
CA LYS A 76 20.52 7.44 14.12
C LYS A 76 20.09 8.21 12.87
N LYS A 77 19.03 7.70 12.21
CA LYS A 77 18.61 8.14 10.89
C LYS A 77 18.27 9.64 10.81
N ARG A 78 17.60 10.19 11.85
CA ARG A 78 17.28 11.63 11.90
C ARG A 78 18.53 12.52 11.98
N GLU A 79 19.59 12.06 12.64
CA GLU A 79 20.87 12.79 12.70
C GLU A 79 21.66 12.65 11.39
N ALA A 80 21.45 11.58 10.62
CA ALA A 80 22.12 11.37 9.33
C ALA A 80 21.65 12.37 8.26
N ILE A 81 20.34 12.72 8.23
CA ILE A 81 19.75 13.60 7.21
C ILE A 81 20.54 14.91 7.01
N PRO A 82 20.78 15.76 8.04
CA PRO A 82 21.48 17.02 7.82
C PRO A 82 22.91 16.84 7.31
N GLN A 83 23.60 15.76 7.68
CA GLN A 83 24.95 15.49 7.18
C GLN A 83 24.93 15.10 5.69
N LEU A 84 23.97 14.28 5.29
CA LEU A 84 23.80 13.89 3.89
C LEU A 84 23.31 15.06 3.02
N GLU A 85 22.43 15.93 3.53
CA GLU A 85 22.00 17.15 2.83
C GLU A 85 23.16 18.14 2.63
N GLU A 86 24.03 18.29 3.62
CA GLU A 86 25.25 19.09 3.47
C GLU A 86 26.20 18.46 2.44
N ALA A 87 26.38 17.12 2.45
CA ALA A 87 27.21 16.44 1.47
C ALA A 87 26.75 16.72 0.03
N VAL A 88 25.45 16.55 -0.28
CA VAL A 88 24.91 16.79 -1.62
C VAL A 88 24.86 18.29 -2.00
N LYS A 89 24.83 19.17 -1.02
CA LYS A 89 24.93 20.62 -1.25
C LYS A 89 26.35 21.04 -1.63
N LEU A 90 27.35 20.45 -0.96
CA LEU A 90 28.77 20.69 -1.25
C LEU A 90 29.22 20.05 -2.57
N ASP A 91 28.71 18.84 -2.87
CA ASP A 91 28.96 18.14 -4.13
C ASP A 91 27.67 17.54 -4.67
N PRO A 92 26.94 18.22 -5.57
CA PRO A 92 25.71 17.75 -6.18
C PRO A 92 25.89 16.50 -7.10
N HIS A 93 27.12 16.20 -7.51
CA HIS A 93 27.41 15.03 -8.36
C HIS A 93 27.75 13.76 -7.57
N MET A 94 27.72 13.83 -6.26
CA MET A 94 28.02 12.69 -5.39
C MET A 94 26.83 11.73 -5.29
N ALA A 95 26.67 10.83 -6.26
CA ALA A 95 25.58 9.85 -6.30
C ALA A 95 25.43 9.03 -5.00
N PRO A 96 26.50 8.55 -4.31
CA PRO A 96 26.36 7.85 -3.03
C PRO A 96 25.67 8.67 -1.94
N ALA A 97 25.92 9.99 -1.86
CA ALA A 97 25.27 10.84 -0.86
C ALA A 97 23.77 11.00 -1.12
N TRP A 98 23.38 11.15 -2.39
CA TRP A 98 21.97 11.14 -2.80
C TRP A 98 21.29 9.79 -2.50
N LEU A 99 21.98 8.67 -2.77
CA LEU A 99 21.45 7.35 -2.49
C LEU A 99 21.19 7.13 -0.99
N PHE A 100 22.17 7.47 -0.14
CA PHE A 100 22.00 7.35 1.30
C PHE A 100 20.93 8.30 1.84
N LEU A 101 20.82 9.51 1.30
CA LEU A 101 19.76 10.45 1.67
C LEU A 101 18.38 9.89 1.33
N GLY A 102 18.21 9.36 0.11
CA GLY A 102 16.96 8.72 -0.32
C GLY A 102 16.60 7.51 0.56
N THR A 103 17.56 6.62 0.76
CA THR A 103 17.39 5.42 1.61
C THR A 103 17.03 5.78 3.05
N THR A 104 17.73 6.78 3.63
CA THR A 104 17.49 7.23 5.02
C THR A 104 16.08 7.77 5.18
N ARG A 105 15.62 8.58 4.21
CA ARG A 105 14.24 9.14 4.20
C ARG A 105 13.19 8.04 4.07
N LEU A 106 13.39 7.04 3.19
CA LEU A 106 12.48 5.89 3.07
C LEU A 106 12.36 5.12 4.39
N GLN A 107 13.48 4.88 5.06
CA GLN A 107 13.49 4.17 6.34
C GLN A 107 12.89 4.98 7.50
N LEU A 108 12.70 6.29 7.33
CA LEU A 108 11.94 7.16 8.24
C LEU A 108 10.46 7.27 7.87
N GLY A 109 10.01 6.62 6.78
CA GLY A 109 8.65 6.73 6.25
C GLY A 109 8.40 8.01 5.45
N GLU A 110 9.45 8.75 5.11
CA GLU A 110 9.40 10.03 4.39
C GLU A 110 9.48 9.81 2.86
N ALA A 111 8.63 8.94 2.30
CA ALA A 111 8.67 8.53 0.90
C ALA A 111 8.65 9.72 -0.08
N SER A 112 7.81 10.73 0.17
CA SER A 112 7.75 11.93 -0.67
C SER A 112 9.09 12.69 -0.73
N ALA A 113 9.79 12.81 0.40
CA ALA A 113 11.07 13.48 0.48
C ALA A 113 12.22 12.64 -0.12
N ALA A 114 12.06 11.34 -0.27
CA ALA A 114 13.02 10.44 -0.90
C ALA A 114 13.01 10.52 -2.44
N LEU A 115 11.92 10.97 -3.08
CA LEU A 115 11.78 10.95 -4.54
C LEU A 115 12.87 11.78 -5.25
N LYS A 116 13.12 13.01 -4.80
CA LYS A 116 14.14 13.86 -5.42
C LYS A 116 15.55 13.26 -5.32
N PRO A 117 16.03 12.83 -4.14
CA PRO A 117 17.30 12.13 -4.01
C PRO A 117 17.44 10.93 -4.96
N LEU A 118 16.44 10.03 -4.99
CA LEU A 118 16.50 8.84 -5.81
C LEU A 118 16.49 9.15 -7.31
N ARG A 119 15.68 10.11 -7.75
CA ARG A 119 15.71 10.59 -9.15
C ARG A 119 17.06 11.18 -9.52
N THR A 120 17.69 11.94 -8.61
CA THR A 120 19.03 12.50 -8.84
C THR A 120 20.07 11.40 -8.99
N VAL A 121 20.00 10.34 -8.17
CA VAL A 121 20.87 9.16 -8.36
C VAL A 121 20.72 8.61 -9.78
N LEU A 122 19.49 8.40 -10.26
CA LEU A 122 19.23 7.85 -11.59
C LEU A 122 19.60 8.80 -12.74
N GLN A 123 19.63 10.10 -12.50
CA GLN A 123 20.19 11.08 -13.48
C GLN A 123 21.70 10.96 -13.58
N LEU A 124 22.39 10.77 -12.44
CA LEU A 124 23.85 10.64 -12.37
C LEU A 124 24.33 9.24 -12.78
N GLN A 125 23.56 8.21 -12.45
CA GLN A 125 23.84 6.79 -12.66
C GLN A 125 22.57 6.08 -13.13
N PRO A 126 22.23 6.10 -14.44
CA PRO A 126 20.99 5.52 -14.96
C PRO A 126 20.85 4.01 -14.70
N ASP A 127 21.96 3.29 -14.58
CA ASP A 127 21.99 1.83 -14.38
C ASP A 127 21.99 1.43 -12.90
N GLN A 128 21.71 2.37 -11.98
CA GLN A 128 21.64 2.07 -10.55
C GLN A 128 20.29 1.38 -10.20
N HIS A 129 20.26 0.04 -10.39
CA HIS A 129 19.04 -0.77 -10.19
C HIS A 129 18.43 -0.63 -8.81
N GLN A 130 19.26 -0.57 -7.74
CA GLN A 130 18.75 -0.39 -6.38
C GLN A 130 18.00 0.93 -6.20
N ALA A 131 18.53 2.04 -6.73
CA ALA A 131 17.87 3.33 -6.65
C ALA A 131 16.55 3.35 -7.44
N ARG A 132 16.50 2.67 -8.60
CA ARG A 132 15.29 2.51 -9.40
C ARG A 132 14.22 1.73 -8.66
N GLN A 133 14.60 0.60 -8.04
CA GLN A 133 13.69 -0.18 -7.22
C GLN A 133 13.13 0.65 -6.06
N MET A 134 13.99 1.34 -5.30
CA MET A 134 13.57 2.21 -4.21
C MET A 134 12.65 3.35 -4.68
N LEU A 135 12.89 3.89 -5.88
CA LEU A 135 12.04 4.92 -6.47
C LEU A 135 10.65 4.36 -6.81
N ALA A 136 10.60 3.17 -7.43
CA ALA A 136 9.35 2.49 -7.76
C ALA A 136 8.51 2.20 -6.51
N ASP A 137 9.15 1.64 -5.46
CA ASP A 137 8.50 1.34 -4.18
C ASP A 137 7.99 2.62 -3.48
N ALA A 138 8.78 3.70 -3.52
CA ALA A 138 8.38 5.00 -2.96
C ALA A 138 7.18 5.60 -3.71
N LEU A 139 7.19 5.56 -5.04
CA LEU A 139 6.10 6.03 -5.88
C LEU A 139 4.82 5.21 -5.63
N PHE A 140 4.95 3.89 -5.53
CA PHE A 140 3.85 3.00 -5.20
C PHE A 140 3.23 3.34 -3.83
N SER A 141 4.07 3.52 -2.81
CA SER A 141 3.60 3.86 -1.45
C SER A 141 2.93 5.25 -1.36
N LEU A 142 3.18 6.12 -2.33
CA LEU A 142 2.57 7.45 -2.47
C LEU A 142 1.36 7.47 -3.41
N ASP A 143 0.86 6.30 -3.82
CA ASP A 143 -0.24 6.14 -4.78
C ASP A 143 0.01 6.81 -6.15
N ARG A 144 1.30 7.04 -6.50
CA ARG A 144 1.72 7.55 -7.81
C ARG A 144 1.91 6.39 -8.78
N LEU A 145 0.80 5.68 -9.03
CA LEU A 145 0.80 4.36 -9.65
C LEU A 145 1.35 4.34 -11.08
N GLU A 146 1.03 5.34 -11.91
CA GLU A 146 1.53 5.40 -13.30
C GLU A 146 3.04 5.59 -13.35
N GLU A 147 3.60 6.39 -12.44
CA GLU A 147 5.04 6.56 -12.36
C GLU A 147 5.72 5.32 -11.78
N ALA A 148 5.12 4.70 -10.75
CA ALA A 148 5.62 3.44 -10.20
C ALA A 148 5.63 2.33 -11.25
N ARG A 149 4.53 2.19 -12.01
CA ARG A 149 4.41 1.27 -13.14
C ARG A 149 5.55 1.43 -14.15
N THR A 150 5.84 2.68 -14.52
CA THR A 150 6.91 2.99 -15.48
C THR A 150 8.28 2.51 -14.97
N GLU A 151 8.59 2.73 -13.70
CA GLU A 151 9.86 2.29 -13.13
C GLU A 151 9.93 0.75 -12.98
N TYR A 152 8.85 0.09 -12.50
CA TYR A 152 8.80 -1.37 -12.44
C TYR A 152 8.88 -2.02 -13.82
N GLN A 153 8.19 -1.46 -14.84
CA GLN A 153 8.25 -1.95 -16.23
C GLN A 153 9.68 -1.88 -16.75
N ARG A 154 10.41 -0.81 -16.45
CA ARG A 154 11.80 -0.67 -16.84
C ARG A 154 12.68 -1.73 -16.18
N ILE A 155 12.52 -1.95 -14.85
CA ILE A 155 13.25 -3.01 -14.15
C ILE A 155 12.95 -4.39 -14.77
N ALA A 156 11.67 -4.72 -14.99
CA ALA A 156 11.25 -5.99 -15.56
C ALA A 156 11.76 -6.20 -17.00
N THR A 157 11.98 -5.11 -17.75
CA THR A 157 12.56 -5.17 -19.11
C THR A 157 14.06 -5.37 -19.06
N GLU A 158 14.77 -4.73 -18.14
CA GLU A 158 16.22 -4.85 -17.94
C GLU A 158 16.58 -6.21 -17.31
N ASP A 159 15.75 -6.70 -16.37
CA ASP A 159 15.90 -7.98 -15.68
C ASP A 159 14.55 -8.72 -15.59
N SER A 160 14.31 -9.60 -16.56
CA SER A 160 13.08 -10.41 -16.64
C SER A 160 12.94 -11.45 -15.52
N GLN A 161 13.99 -11.69 -14.71
CA GLN A 161 13.97 -12.59 -13.55
C GLN A 161 13.69 -11.84 -12.23
N ASN A 162 13.48 -10.54 -12.27
CA ASN A 162 13.23 -9.73 -11.08
C ASN A 162 11.79 -9.91 -10.58
N ALA A 163 11.63 -10.72 -9.53
CA ALA A 163 10.33 -11.01 -8.92
C ALA A 163 9.65 -9.75 -8.36
N THR A 164 10.42 -8.87 -7.71
CA THR A 164 9.90 -7.62 -7.13
C THR A 164 9.32 -6.70 -8.20
N ALA A 165 9.97 -6.64 -9.38
CA ALA A 165 9.48 -5.83 -10.48
C ALA A 165 8.14 -6.36 -11.03
N TRP A 166 8.02 -7.66 -11.27
CA TRP A 166 6.78 -8.26 -11.76
C TRP A 166 5.64 -8.16 -10.72
N TYR A 167 5.95 -8.38 -9.45
CA TYR A 167 4.98 -8.20 -8.38
C TYR A 167 4.50 -6.75 -8.27
N GLY A 168 5.44 -5.79 -8.22
CA GLY A 168 5.14 -4.36 -8.16
C GLY A 168 4.34 -3.88 -9.37
N LEU A 169 4.69 -4.36 -10.57
CA LEU A 169 3.98 -4.05 -11.81
C LEU A 169 2.54 -4.58 -11.78
N GLY A 170 2.34 -5.84 -11.40
CA GLY A 170 1.01 -6.43 -11.24
C GLY A 170 0.15 -5.67 -10.24
N ARG A 171 0.71 -5.30 -9.09
CA ARG A 171 0.03 -4.49 -8.07
C ARG A 171 -0.33 -3.09 -8.56
N CYS A 172 0.54 -2.44 -9.34
CA CYS A 172 0.21 -1.16 -9.97
C CYS A 172 -1.00 -1.30 -10.89
N TYR A 173 -1.03 -2.33 -11.74
CA TYR A 173 -2.14 -2.56 -12.66
C TYR A 173 -3.46 -2.88 -11.93
N GLU A 174 -3.44 -3.68 -10.86
CA GLU A 174 -4.63 -3.92 -10.03
C GLU A 174 -5.21 -2.63 -9.46
N LEU A 175 -4.37 -1.77 -8.87
CA LEU A 175 -4.81 -0.51 -8.28
C LEU A 175 -5.28 0.50 -9.34
N LEU A 176 -4.62 0.55 -10.50
CA LEU A 176 -5.05 1.36 -11.63
C LEU A 176 -6.40 0.89 -12.20
N SER A 177 -6.61 -0.43 -12.28
CA SER A 177 -7.89 -1.02 -12.65
C SER A 177 -8.99 -0.61 -11.66
N SER A 178 -8.75 -0.78 -10.36
CA SER A 178 -9.70 -0.41 -9.29
C SER A 178 -10.06 1.08 -9.35
N THR A 179 -9.05 1.95 -9.42
CA THR A 179 -9.26 3.41 -9.51
C THR A 179 -10.04 3.80 -10.75
N THR A 180 -9.77 3.14 -11.88
CA THR A 180 -10.47 3.38 -13.16
C THR A 180 -11.91 2.90 -13.09
N PHE A 181 -12.16 1.74 -12.50
CA PHE A 181 -13.50 1.23 -12.26
C PHE A 181 -14.31 2.13 -11.32
N GLU A 182 -13.73 2.65 -10.24
CA GLU A 182 -14.40 3.60 -9.37
C GLU A 182 -14.81 4.89 -10.09
N LYS A 183 -13.99 5.38 -11.02
CA LYS A 183 -14.33 6.53 -11.88
C LYS A 183 -15.52 6.19 -12.79
N LEU A 184 -15.50 5.02 -13.42
CA LEU A 184 -16.60 4.52 -14.24
C LEU A 184 -17.89 4.40 -13.41
N GLN A 185 -17.83 3.80 -12.23
CA GLN A 185 -18.97 3.59 -11.36
C GLN A 185 -19.60 4.93 -10.89
N ARG A 186 -18.76 5.93 -10.61
CA ARG A 186 -19.24 7.28 -10.27
C ARG A 186 -19.87 8.01 -11.44
N LEU A 187 -19.30 7.84 -12.65
CA LEU A 187 -19.80 8.52 -13.86
C LEU A 187 -21.09 7.90 -14.40
N ALA A 188 -21.20 6.56 -14.36
CA ALA A 188 -22.28 5.82 -14.99
C ALA A 188 -22.63 4.54 -14.19
N PRO A 189 -23.15 4.66 -12.96
CA PRO A 189 -23.29 3.55 -11.99
C PRO A 189 -24.16 2.39 -12.48
N GLU A 190 -25.12 2.66 -13.35
CA GLU A 190 -26.08 1.68 -13.88
C GLU A 190 -25.81 1.30 -15.37
N SER A 191 -24.63 1.67 -15.91
CA SER A 191 -24.31 1.39 -17.32
C SER A 191 -24.05 -0.10 -17.55
N ALA A 192 -24.24 -0.55 -18.81
CA ALA A 192 -23.86 -1.89 -19.24
C ALA A 192 -22.38 -2.21 -18.91
N TYR A 193 -21.51 -1.20 -19.01
CA TYR A 193 -20.10 -1.31 -18.70
C TYR A 193 -19.82 -1.68 -17.23
N VAL A 194 -20.47 -0.98 -16.27
CA VAL A 194 -20.33 -1.30 -14.83
C VAL A 194 -20.90 -2.68 -14.54
N LEU A 195 -22.10 -2.97 -15.06
CA LEU A 195 -22.74 -4.27 -14.86
C LEU A 195 -21.89 -5.42 -15.41
N SER A 196 -21.29 -5.25 -16.59
CA SER A 196 -20.40 -6.24 -17.21
C SER A 196 -19.16 -6.50 -16.37
N LEU A 197 -18.48 -5.46 -15.86
CA LEU A 197 -17.27 -5.63 -15.02
C LEU A 197 -17.61 -6.29 -13.68
N LEU A 198 -18.73 -5.93 -13.07
CA LEU A 198 -19.20 -6.59 -11.85
C LEU A 198 -19.54 -8.07 -12.12
N ALA A 199 -20.20 -8.36 -13.24
CA ALA A 199 -20.52 -9.73 -13.64
C ALA A 199 -19.26 -10.56 -13.87
N GLU A 200 -18.25 -9.99 -14.54
CA GLU A 200 -16.94 -10.62 -14.77
C GLU A 200 -16.24 -10.96 -13.44
N ALA A 201 -16.27 -10.06 -12.46
CA ALA A 201 -15.73 -10.32 -11.12
C ALA A 201 -16.48 -11.47 -10.42
N ARG A 202 -17.83 -11.50 -10.48
CA ARG A 202 -18.65 -12.58 -9.93
C ARG A 202 -18.39 -13.92 -10.61
N LEU A 203 -18.20 -13.92 -11.92
CA LEU A 203 -17.87 -15.12 -12.69
C LEU A 203 -16.54 -15.73 -12.26
N ARG A 204 -15.50 -14.90 -12.07
CA ARG A 204 -14.20 -15.33 -11.54
C ARG A 204 -14.30 -15.93 -10.12
N GLU A 205 -15.23 -15.43 -9.31
CA GLU A 205 -15.53 -15.94 -7.97
C GLU A 205 -16.44 -17.18 -8.01
N GLN A 206 -16.80 -17.70 -9.20
CA GLN A 206 -17.74 -18.80 -9.43
C GLN A 206 -19.16 -18.54 -8.86
N GLN A 207 -19.52 -17.26 -8.71
CA GLN A 207 -20.86 -16.84 -8.29
C GLN A 207 -21.77 -16.74 -9.52
N PHE A 208 -22.06 -17.89 -10.15
CA PHE A 208 -22.70 -17.98 -11.46
C PHE A 208 -24.05 -17.28 -11.53
N SER A 209 -24.92 -17.46 -10.55
CA SER A 209 -26.23 -16.80 -10.50
C SER A 209 -26.13 -15.27 -10.48
N SER A 210 -25.25 -14.73 -9.63
CA SER A 210 -25.02 -13.27 -9.59
C SER A 210 -24.42 -12.73 -10.89
N ALA A 211 -23.46 -13.47 -11.47
CA ALA A 211 -22.87 -13.11 -12.75
C ALA A 211 -23.90 -13.10 -13.88
N PHE A 212 -24.73 -14.15 -13.94
CA PHE A 212 -25.82 -14.30 -14.90
C PHE A 212 -26.77 -13.10 -14.86
N TYR A 213 -27.30 -12.76 -13.70
CA TYR A 213 -28.19 -11.63 -13.50
C TYR A 213 -27.59 -10.30 -14.01
N LEU A 214 -26.32 -10.05 -13.64
CA LEU A 214 -25.64 -8.82 -14.03
C LEU A 214 -25.39 -8.75 -15.54
N TYR A 215 -24.99 -9.86 -16.18
CA TYR A 215 -24.82 -9.90 -17.65
C TYR A 215 -26.14 -9.72 -18.38
N ARG A 216 -27.23 -10.31 -17.91
CA ARG A 216 -28.57 -10.10 -18.49
C ARG A 216 -28.96 -8.64 -18.43
N ARG A 217 -28.78 -7.97 -17.31
CA ARG A 217 -29.02 -6.54 -17.18
C ARG A 217 -28.10 -5.68 -18.06
N ALA A 218 -26.85 -6.10 -18.24
CA ALA A 218 -25.95 -5.43 -19.16
C ALA A 218 -26.44 -5.51 -20.61
N LEU A 219 -26.90 -6.68 -21.07
CA LEU A 219 -27.48 -6.90 -22.38
C LEU A 219 -28.76 -6.09 -22.62
N GLU A 220 -29.63 -5.96 -21.62
CA GLU A 220 -30.83 -5.11 -21.72
C GLU A 220 -30.48 -3.65 -22.02
N ARG A 221 -29.32 -3.18 -21.53
CA ARG A 221 -28.88 -1.79 -21.74
C ARG A 221 -28.04 -1.60 -22.99
N MET A 222 -27.27 -2.60 -23.38
CA MET A 222 -26.39 -2.57 -24.56
C MET A 222 -26.35 -3.97 -25.21
N PRO A 223 -27.35 -4.29 -26.05
CA PRO A 223 -27.46 -5.64 -26.66
C PRO A 223 -26.28 -6.01 -27.56
N ASN A 224 -25.58 -5.01 -28.10
CA ASN A 224 -24.48 -5.20 -29.06
C ASN A 224 -23.07 -5.13 -28.41
N LEU A 225 -22.98 -5.13 -27.08
CA LEU A 225 -21.67 -5.16 -26.42
C LEU A 225 -21.08 -6.55 -26.54
N HIS A 226 -20.00 -6.67 -27.30
CA HIS A 226 -19.33 -7.95 -27.52
C HIS A 226 -18.81 -8.58 -26.22
N GLY A 227 -18.86 -9.91 -26.21
CA GLY A 227 -18.39 -10.74 -25.10
C GLY A 227 -19.45 -11.03 -24.04
N LEU A 228 -20.59 -10.32 -24.01
CA LEU A 228 -21.64 -10.58 -23.03
C LEU A 228 -22.35 -11.92 -23.28
N HIS A 229 -22.67 -12.24 -24.54
CA HIS A 229 -23.25 -13.53 -24.91
C HIS A 229 -22.24 -14.67 -24.68
N SER A 230 -20.97 -14.45 -25.01
CA SER A 230 -19.90 -15.43 -24.72
C SER A 230 -19.78 -15.71 -23.22
N ALA A 231 -19.89 -14.69 -22.37
CA ALA A 231 -19.85 -14.88 -20.91
C ALA A 231 -21.08 -15.64 -20.36
N LEU A 232 -22.28 -15.37 -20.92
CA LEU A 232 -23.48 -16.15 -20.60
C LEU A 232 -23.34 -17.61 -21.05
N ALA A 233 -22.80 -17.86 -22.24
CA ALA A 233 -22.52 -19.21 -22.72
C ALA A 233 -21.60 -19.97 -21.78
N GLU A 234 -20.57 -19.32 -21.26
CA GLU A 234 -19.66 -19.92 -20.25
C GLU A 234 -20.41 -20.27 -18.97
N ILE A 235 -21.26 -19.38 -18.45
CA ILE A 235 -22.09 -19.65 -17.27
C ILE A 235 -22.98 -20.87 -17.50
N TYR A 236 -23.65 -20.95 -18.66
CA TYR A 236 -24.51 -22.07 -18.99
C TYR A 236 -23.73 -23.40 -19.04
N ARG A 237 -22.53 -23.42 -19.61
CA ARG A 237 -21.67 -24.64 -19.60
C ARG A 237 -21.31 -25.05 -18.17
N GLN A 238 -20.89 -24.09 -17.34
CA GLN A 238 -20.48 -24.36 -15.95
C GLN A 238 -21.64 -24.81 -15.06
N THR A 239 -22.88 -24.46 -15.44
CA THR A 239 -24.10 -24.83 -14.69
C THR A 239 -24.86 -26.00 -15.29
N GLY A 240 -24.30 -26.68 -16.30
CA GLY A 240 -24.84 -27.93 -16.85
C GLY A 240 -25.90 -27.76 -17.94
N HIS A 241 -25.92 -26.61 -18.65
CA HIS A 241 -26.85 -26.29 -19.74
C HIS A 241 -26.13 -26.05 -21.06
N PRO A 242 -25.37 -27.00 -21.63
CA PRO A 242 -24.60 -26.79 -22.85
C PRO A 242 -25.47 -26.39 -24.07
N GLU A 243 -26.71 -26.86 -24.14
CA GLU A 243 -27.64 -26.48 -25.18
C GLU A 243 -28.04 -24.99 -25.16
N TRP A 244 -28.07 -24.40 -23.99
CA TRP A 244 -28.33 -22.96 -23.84
C TRP A 244 -27.07 -22.14 -24.17
N ALA A 245 -25.89 -22.69 -23.90
CA ALA A 245 -24.63 -22.08 -24.28
C ALA A 245 -24.50 -21.94 -25.79
N GLU A 246 -24.90 -22.94 -26.57
CA GLU A 246 -24.88 -22.90 -28.03
C GLU A 246 -25.76 -21.77 -28.59
N ILE A 247 -26.90 -21.49 -27.97
CA ILE A 247 -27.79 -20.39 -28.37
C ILE A 247 -27.08 -19.04 -28.17
N GLU A 248 -26.44 -18.84 -27.02
CA GLU A 248 -25.73 -17.59 -26.73
C GLU A 248 -24.50 -17.43 -27.63
N GLU A 249 -23.77 -18.49 -27.96
CA GLU A 249 -22.67 -18.44 -28.92
C GLU A 249 -23.14 -18.02 -30.32
N GLN A 250 -24.29 -18.53 -30.77
CA GLN A 250 -24.88 -18.12 -32.03
C GLN A 250 -25.26 -16.62 -32.03
N ARG A 251 -25.77 -16.11 -30.89
CA ARG A 251 -26.07 -14.69 -30.72
C ARG A 251 -24.80 -13.82 -30.77
N GLU A 252 -23.71 -14.25 -30.13
CA GLU A 252 -22.43 -13.54 -30.20
C GLU A 252 -21.90 -13.49 -31.63
N MET A 253 -21.95 -14.63 -32.37
CA MET A 253 -21.52 -14.68 -33.77
C MET A 253 -22.41 -13.85 -34.71
N ALA A 254 -23.66 -13.59 -34.35
CA ALA A 254 -24.56 -12.78 -35.13
C ALA A 254 -24.36 -11.25 -34.91
N LEU A 255 -23.57 -10.86 -33.93
CA LEU A 255 -23.19 -9.46 -33.75
C LEU A 255 -22.34 -8.98 -34.95
N ALA A 256 -22.47 -7.69 -35.30
CA ALA A 256 -21.70 -7.12 -36.37
C ALA A 256 -20.19 -7.28 -36.08
N SER A 257 -19.43 -7.77 -37.07
CA SER A 257 -17.99 -7.88 -36.93
C SER A 257 -17.34 -6.51 -36.75
N LEU A 258 -16.35 -6.44 -35.85
CA LEU A 258 -15.59 -5.21 -35.60
C LEU A 258 -14.82 -4.78 -36.85
N ASP A 259 -15.05 -3.53 -37.30
CA ASP A 259 -14.21 -2.93 -38.34
C ASP A 259 -12.96 -2.28 -37.73
N CYS A 260 -11.89 -3.05 -37.65
CA CYS A 260 -10.62 -2.60 -37.11
C CYS A 260 -9.71 -1.89 -38.13
N ARG A 261 -10.20 -1.49 -39.30
CA ARG A 261 -9.49 -0.59 -40.25
C ARG A 261 -9.30 0.79 -39.64
N SER A 262 -10.26 1.26 -38.81
CA SER A 262 -10.09 2.39 -37.90
C SER A 262 -10.08 1.83 -36.49
N PRO A 263 -8.91 1.68 -35.82
CA PRO A 263 -8.81 0.94 -34.59
C PRO A 263 -9.58 1.64 -33.44
N THR A 264 -10.58 0.94 -32.92
CA THR A 264 -11.33 1.33 -31.71
C THR A 264 -10.60 0.79 -30.47
N LEU A 265 -11.03 1.22 -29.25
CA LEU A 265 -10.51 0.68 -28.02
C LEU A 265 -10.73 -0.85 -27.92
N GLU A 266 -11.89 -1.30 -28.41
CA GLU A 266 -12.21 -2.71 -28.47
C GLU A 266 -11.26 -3.49 -29.42
N CYS A 267 -10.93 -2.92 -30.59
CA CYS A 267 -9.96 -3.51 -31.51
C CYS A 267 -8.58 -3.68 -30.88
N HIS A 268 -8.12 -2.68 -30.14
CA HIS A 268 -6.87 -2.80 -29.40
C HIS A 268 -6.93 -3.91 -28.34
N PHE A 269 -8.07 -4.00 -27.62
CA PHE A 269 -8.27 -5.01 -26.60
C PHE A 269 -8.23 -6.43 -27.18
N GLN A 270 -9.00 -6.68 -28.25
CA GLN A 270 -9.03 -7.99 -28.93
C GLN A 270 -7.69 -8.38 -29.54
N ALA A 271 -6.92 -7.40 -29.99
CA ALA A 271 -5.55 -7.62 -30.50
C ALA A 271 -4.50 -7.83 -29.39
N GLY A 272 -4.87 -7.78 -28.10
CA GLY A 272 -3.96 -7.86 -26.96
C GLY A 272 -3.02 -6.65 -26.82
N LYS A 273 -3.33 -5.53 -27.48
CA LYS A 273 -2.55 -4.29 -27.46
C LYS A 273 -2.98 -3.38 -26.32
N TYR A 274 -2.83 -3.87 -25.09
CA TYR A 274 -3.37 -3.21 -23.91
C TYR A 274 -2.71 -1.87 -23.59
N GLU A 275 -1.41 -1.73 -23.80
CA GLU A 275 -0.69 -0.45 -23.59
C GLU A 275 -1.13 0.60 -24.65
N ASP A 276 -1.31 0.20 -25.91
CA ASP A 276 -1.80 1.08 -26.97
C ASP A 276 -3.24 1.54 -26.65
N LEU A 277 -4.09 0.64 -26.12
CA LEU A 277 -5.43 0.94 -25.67
C LEU A 277 -5.42 1.99 -24.55
N ILE A 278 -4.60 1.79 -23.54
CA ILE A 278 -4.49 2.71 -22.40
C ILE A 278 -4.09 4.10 -22.89
N ALA A 279 -3.06 4.18 -23.75
CA ALA A 279 -2.60 5.44 -24.33
C ALA A 279 -3.70 6.14 -25.18
N ALA A 280 -4.42 5.37 -26.01
CA ALA A 280 -5.52 5.91 -26.84
C ALA A 280 -6.71 6.41 -25.99
N ALA A 281 -6.96 5.78 -24.85
CA ALA A 281 -8.07 6.09 -23.95
C ALA A 281 -7.74 7.13 -22.88
N GLU A 282 -6.46 7.52 -22.71
CA GLU A 282 -5.99 8.34 -21.59
C GLU A 282 -6.68 9.70 -21.47
N SER A 283 -6.88 10.38 -22.60
CA SER A 283 -7.50 11.70 -22.65
C SER A 283 -9.02 11.69 -22.62
N ALA A 284 -9.65 10.51 -22.81
CA ALA A 284 -11.10 10.37 -22.90
C ALA A 284 -11.70 10.07 -21.51
N ASN A 285 -12.64 10.95 -21.08
CA ASN A 285 -13.39 10.76 -19.83
C ASN A 285 -14.79 10.23 -20.12
N THR A 286 -14.89 9.12 -20.87
CA THR A 286 -16.16 8.48 -21.21
C THR A 286 -16.33 7.15 -20.48
N PRO A 287 -17.56 6.66 -20.25
CA PRO A 287 -17.79 5.35 -19.67
C PRO A 287 -17.08 4.23 -20.44
N GLU A 288 -17.06 4.30 -21.77
CA GLU A 288 -16.37 3.34 -22.64
C GLU A 288 -14.87 3.34 -22.41
N SER A 289 -14.23 4.53 -22.33
CA SER A 289 -12.77 4.61 -22.10
C SER A 289 -12.37 4.02 -20.76
N PHE A 290 -13.15 4.27 -19.70
CA PHE A 290 -12.91 3.68 -18.39
C PHE A 290 -13.16 2.16 -18.38
N TYR A 291 -14.18 1.68 -19.09
CA TYR A 291 -14.45 0.24 -19.22
C TYR A 291 -13.26 -0.50 -19.86
N TRP A 292 -12.83 -0.07 -21.03
CA TRP A 292 -11.74 -0.73 -21.73
C TRP A 292 -10.40 -0.60 -20.99
N ARG A 293 -10.12 0.56 -20.37
CA ARG A 293 -8.92 0.72 -19.54
C ARG A 293 -8.93 -0.21 -18.33
N THR A 294 -10.07 -0.35 -17.65
CA THR A 294 -10.19 -1.28 -16.52
C THR A 294 -9.87 -2.71 -16.95
N ARG A 295 -10.42 -3.15 -18.08
CA ARG A 295 -10.14 -4.48 -18.64
C ARG A 295 -8.68 -4.64 -19.04
N ALA A 296 -8.10 -3.65 -19.73
CA ALA A 296 -6.70 -3.67 -20.13
C ALA A 296 -5.75 -3.78 -18.92
N TYR A 297 -6.00 -3.00 -17.87
CA TYR A 297 -5.23 -3.11 -16.64
C TYR A 297 -5.36 -4.48 -15.98
N ASN A 298 -6.55 -5.10 -15.99
CA ASN A 298 -6.74 -6.45 -15.46
C ASN A 298 -5.90 -7.48 -16.24
N GLU A 299 -5.90 -7.43 -17.56
CA GLU A 299 -5.11 -8.34 -18.40
C GLU A 299 -3.60 -8.14 -18.21
N LEU A 300 -3.15 -6.90 -18.08
CA LEU A 300 -1.75 -6.58 -17.78
C LEU A 300 -1.35 -7.07 -16.39
N ALA A 301 -2.23 -6.94 -15.38
CA ALA A 301 -1.98 -7.47 -14.04
C ALA A 301 -1.84 -9.00 -14.08
N LEU A 302 -2.76 -9.70 -14.74
CA LEU A 302 -2.70 -11.15 -14.92
C LEU A 302 -1.41 -11.57 -15.62
N THR A 303 -0.99 -10.85 -16.67
CA THR A 303 0.27 -11.11 -17.38
C THR A 303 1.48 -10.95 -16.47
N ALA A 304 1.51 -9.90 -15.65
CA ALA A 304 2.61 -9.66 -14.72
C ALA A 304 2.68 -10.74 -13.62
N PHE A 305 1.55 -11.13 -13.07
CA PHE A 305 1.48 -12.20 -12.06
C PHE A 305 1.76 -13.59 -12.63
N ASP A 306 1.38 -13.87 -13.88
CA ASP A 306 1.77 -15.11 -14.57
C ASP A 306 3.29 -15.18 -14.77
N ARG A 307 3.93 -14.06 -15.14
CA ARG A 307 5.39 -13.97 -15.21
C ARG A 307 6.04 -14.24 -13.85
N LEU A 308 5.54 -13.61 -12.78
CA LEU A 308 5.99 -13.88 -11.41
C LEU A 308 5.82 -15.37 -11.04
N GLY A 309 4.68 -15.97 -11.40
CA GLY A 309 4.38 -17.38 -11.11
C GLY A 309 5.33 -18.39 -11.79
N ARG A 310 6.00 -17.98 -12.87
CA ARG A 310 6.99 -18.81 -13.59
C ARG A 310 8.43 -18.65 -13.08
N LEU A 311 8.66 -17.68 -12.19
CA LEU A 311 9.95 -17.46 -11.56
C LEU A 311 10.19 -18.44 -10.40
N PRO A 312 11.43 -18.61 -9.95
CA PRO A 312 11.73 -19.34 -8.73
C PRO A 312 10.96 -18.77 -7.53
N SER A 313 10.77 -19.60 -6.50
CA SER A 313 10.09 -19.20 -5.27
C SER A 313 10.75 -17.95 -4.67
N SER A 314 9.94 -16.93 -4.39
CA SER A 314 10.36 -15.65 -3.83
C SER A 314 9.35 -15.14 -2.80
N ALA A 315 9.71 -14.15 -2.00
CA ALA A 315 8.80 -13.53 -1.04
C ALA A 315 7.55 -12.98 -1.74
N GLU A 316 7.73 -12.31 -2.87
CA GLU A 316 6.67 -11.69 -3.67
C GLU A 316 5.68 -12.73 -4.23
N LEU A 317 6.16 -13.90 -4.64
CA LEU A 317 5.29 -14.99 -5.09
C LEU A 317 4.43 -15.51 -3.93
N HIS A 318 5.01 -15.64 -2.74
CA HIS A 318 4.27 -16.05 -1.55
C HIS A 318 3.31 -14.95 -1.07
N GLU A 319 3.68 -13.67 -1.17
CA GLU A 319 2.79 -12.53 -0.93
C GLU A 319 1.58 -12.58 -1.86
N LEU A 320 1.79 -12.77 -3.17
CA LEU A 320 0.69 -12.91 -4.14
C LEU A 320 -0.26 -14.05 -3.77
N LYS A 321 0.28 -15.24 -3.46
CA LYS A 321 -0.54 -16.39 -3.01
C LYS A 321 -1.29 -16.10 -1.72
N GLY A 322 -0.65 -15.43 -0.76
CA GLY A 322 -1.26 -14.99 0.49
C GLY A 322 -2.47 -14.08 0.25
N HIS A 323 -2.33 -13.10 -0.63
CA HIS A 323 -3.46 -12.24 -1.03
C HIS A 323 -4.58 -13.02 -1.73
N ILE A 324 -4.25 -13.92 -2.67
CA ILE A 324 -5.24 -14.75 -3.36
C ILE A 324 -6.04 -15.59 -2.35
N TYR A 325 -5.37 -16.27 -1.42
CA TYR A 325 -6.04 -17.09 -0.41
C TYR A 325 -6.87 -16.24 0.57
N ASN A 326 -6.40 -15.05 0.97
CA ASN A 326 -7.18 -14.12 1.79
C ASN A 326 -8.49 -13.70 1.09
N ASN A 327 -8.43 -13.37 -0.21
CA ASN A 327 -9.61 -13.02 -1.01
C ASN A 327 -10.59 -14.20 -1.13
N GLN A 328 -10.08 -15.43 -1.15
CA GLN A 328 -10.89 -16.66 -1.14
C GLN A 328 -11.38 -17.05 0.27
N ARG A 329 -11.08 -16.25 1.30
CA ARG A 329 -11.33 -16.55 2.72
C ARG A 329 -10.68 -17.84 3.22
N LYS A 330 -9.64 -18.31 2.55
CA LYS A 330 -8.80 -19.45 2.95
C LYS A 330 -7.66 -18.95 3.83
N TYR A 331 -8.02 -18.52 5.04
CA TYR A 331 -7.11 -17.77 5.92
C TYR A 331 -5.95 -18.61 6.45
N SER A 332 -6.15 -19.93 6.63
CA SER A 332 -5.09 -20.85 7.04
C SER A 332 -4.02 -21.00 5.97
N GLU A 333 -4.45 -21.17 4.71
CA GLU A 333 -3.56 -21.25 3.54
C GLU A 333 -2.86 -19.91 3.31
N ALA A 334 -3.58 -18.81 3.46
CA ALA A 334 -2.99 -17.47 3.39
C ALA A 334 -1.88 -17.30 4.44
N ALA A 335 -2.15 -17.64 5.70
CA ALA A 335 -1.16 -17.56 6.78
C ALA A 335 0.07 -18.44 6.50
N SER A 336 -0.13 -19.62 5.89
CA SER A 336 0.99 -20.48 5.47
C SER A 336 1.89 -19.79 4.43
N GLU A 337 1.30 -19.15 3.41
CA GLU A 337 2.08 -18.46 2.39
C GLU A 337 2.75 -17.20 2.96
N TRP A 338 2.07 -16.44 3.83
CA TRP A 338 2.68 -15.29 4.51
C TRP A 338 3.85 -15.67 5.42
N ARG A 339 3.83 -16.86 6.07
CA ARG A 339 4.99 -17.36 6.83
C ARG A 339 6.19 -17.59 5.92
N LYS A 340 5.99 -18.23 4.76
CA LYS A 340 7.06 -18.45 3.77
C LYS A 340 7.62 -17.13 3.25
N ALA A 341 6.75 -16.15 2.97
CA ALA A 341 7.18 -14.82 2.59
C ALA A 341 8.03 -14.15 3.68
N LEU A 342 7.61 -14.28 4.95
CA LEU A 342 8.34 -13.72 6.09
C LEU A 342 9.68 -14.43 6.36
N GLU A 343 9.78 -15.74 6.11
CA GLU A 343 11.04 -16.48 6.17
C GLU A 343 12.06 -15.96 5.15
N LEU A 344 11.60 -15.60 3.93
CA LEU A 344 12.45 -15.03 2.88
C LEU A 344 12.75 -13.54 3.10
N SER A 345 11.89 -12.82 3.81
CA SER A 345 12.02 -11.38 4.10
C SER A 345 11.72 -11.06 5.57
N PRO A 346 12.58 -11.49 6.55
CA PRO A 346 12.26 -11.47 7.98
C PRO A 346 12.02 -10.08 8.57
N THR A 347 12.56 -9.04 7.96
CA THR A 347 12.46 -7.64 8.43
C THR A 347 11.30 -6.87 7.79
N ASN A 348 10.56 -7.49 6.85
CA ASN A 348 9.45 -6.83 6.17
C ASN A 348 8.23 -6.74 7.10
N LEU A 349 7.94 -5.52 7.56
CA LEU A 349 6.82 -5.24 8.47
C LEU A 349 5.45 -5.44 7.81
N GLN A 350 5.36 -5.21 6.50
CA GLN A 350 4.11 -5.40 5.78
C GLN A 350 3.74 -6.87 5.70
N ILE A 351 4.69 -7.76 5.36
CA ILE A 351 4.48 -9.21 5.34
C ILE A 351 4.07 -9.70 6.74
N ARG A 352 4.74 -9.21 7.79
CA ARG A 352 4.39 -9.55 9.18
C ARG A 352 2.99 -9.09 9.55
N LYS A 353 2.58 -7.92 9.09
CA LYS A 353 1.22 -7.39 9.28
C LYS A 353 0.18 -8.28 8.60
N GLU A 354 0.40 -8.63 7.33
CA GLU A 354 -0.53 -9.46 6.57
C GLU A 354 -0.65 -10.88 7.16
N LEU A 355 0.47 -11.45 7.64
CA LEU A 355 0.43 -12.72 8.38
C LEU A 355 -0.44 -12.61 9.64
N ALA A 356 -0.24 -11.56 10.44
CA ALA A 356 -1.01 -11.36 11.66
C ALA A 356 -2.50 -11.15 11.38
N ILE A 357 -2.84 -10.42 10.30
CA ILE A 357 -4.22 -10.21 9.86
C ILE A 357 -4.84 -11.55 9.40
N SER A 358 -4.13 -12.34 8.58
CA SER A 358 -4.62 -13.63 8.09
C SER A 358 -4.89 -14.61 9.24
N LEU A 359 -3.98 -14.67 10.22
CA LEU A 359 -4.18 -15.47 11.44
C LEU A 359 -5.39 -15.01 12.24
N LYS A 360 -5.56 -13.69 12.41
CA LYS A 360 -6.73 -13.12 13.11
C LYS A 360 -8.04 -13.43 12.39
N LEU A 361 -8.06 -13.31 11.05
CA LEU A 361 -9.24 -13.64 10.24
C LEU A 361 -9.55 -15.13 10.25
N GLY A 362 -8.54 -15.98 10.39
CA GLY A 362 -8.66 -17.42 10.59
C GLY A 362 -8.90 -17.82 12.05
N GLU A 363 -9.21 -16.86 12.94
CA GLU A 363 -9.49 -17.04 14.36
C GLU A 363 -8.34 -17.62 15.19
N ASP A 364 -7.11 -17.69 14.64
CA ASP A 364 -5.90 -18.05 15.39
C ASP A 364 -5.34 -16.81 16.12
N TYR A 365 -6.11 -16.32 17.09
CA TYR A 365 -5.76 -15.12 17.86
C TYR A 365 -4.49 -15.29 18.69
N SER A 366 -4.21 -16.53 19.10
CA SER A 366 -3.03 -16.84 19.90
C SER A 366 -1.73 -16.70 19.11
N ALA A 367 -1.74 -17.07 17.83
CA ALA A 367 -0.61 -16.87 16.93
C ALA A 367 -0.53 -15.43 16.38
N ALA A 368 -1.67 -14.74 16.23
CA ALA A 368 -1.72 -13.36 15.72
C ALA A 368 -1.19 -12.33 16.73
N LEU A 369 -1.49 -12.49 18.02
CA LEU A 369 -1.19 -11.50 19.07
C LEU A 369 0.31 -11.16 19.16
N PRO A 370 1.24 -12.12 19.22
CA PRO A 370 2.68 -11.82 19.30
C PRO A 370 3.16 -10.97 18.12
N LEU A 371 2.67 -11.23 16.91
CA LEU A 371 3.04 -10.48 15.71
C LEU A 371 2.54 -9.02 15.78
N PHE A 372 1.31 -8.80 16.24
CA PHE A 372 0.80 -7.44 16.48
C PHE A 372 1.56 -6.72 17.59
N GLN A 373 2.00 -7.42 18.64
CA GLN A 373 2.82 -6.84 19.70
C GLN A 373 4.21 -6.42 19.20
N GLU A 374 4.84 -7.22 18.33
CA GLU A 374 6.10 -6.85 17.68
C GLU A 374 5.95 -5.61 16.80
N LEU A 375 4.89 -5.55 15.97
CA LEU A 375 4.57 -4.38 15.15
C LEU A 375 4.33 -3.13 16.01
N LEU A 376 3.59 -3.29 17.10
CA LEU A 376 3.31 -2.22 18.06
C LEU A 376 4.58 -1.73 18.77
N HIS A 377 5.52 -2.65 19.11
CA HIS A 377 6.81 -2.27 19.69
C HIS A 377 7.62 -1.36 18.74
N GLN A 378 7.54 -1.62 17.43
CA GLN A 378 8.24 -0.80 16.43
C GLN A 378 7.53 0.53 16.15
N GLN A 379 6.20 0.54 16.21
CA GLN A 379 5.36 1.71 15.97
C GLN A 379 4.31 1.88 17.09
N PRO A 380 4.71 2.33 18.30
CA PRO A 380 3.83 2.37 19.47
C PRO A 380 2.61 3.30 19.31
N ASP A 381 2.75 4.31 18.46
CA ASP A 381 1.71 5.33 18.20
C ASP A 381 0.79 4.99 17.03
N SER A 382 0.98 3.85 16.35
CA SER A 382 0.11 3.42 15.25
C SER A 382 -1.30 3.14 15.76
N ALA A 383 -2.30 3.87 15.24
CA ALA A 383 -3.71 3.62 15.54
C ALA A 383 -4.11 2.20 15.11
N GLU A 384 -3.66 1.77 13.93
CA GLU A 384 -3.92 0.46 13.33
C GLU A 384 -3.40 -0.68 14.22
N PHE A 385 -2.13 -0.61 14.65
CA PHE A 385 -1.55 -1.70 15.45
C PHE A 385 -2.10 -1.73 16.88
N ASN A 386 -2.39 -0.58 17.47
CA ASN A 386 -3.10 -0.51 18.74
C ASN A 386 -4.52 -1.13 18.64
N TYR A 387 -5.22 -0.91 17.52
CA TYR A 387 -6.51 -1.51 17.25
C TYR A 387 -6.40 -3.04 17.12
N PHE A 388 -5.53 -3.53 16.22
CA PHE A 388 -5.41 -4.97 15.99
C PHE A 388 -4.97 -5.74 17.22
N ALA A 389 -3.96 -5.26 17.96
CA ALA A 389 -3.53 -5.90 19.19
C ALA A 389 -4.64 -5.89 20.25
N GLY A 390 -5.30 -4.74 20.43
CA GLY A 390 -6.39 -4.60 21.40
C GLY A 390 -7.62 -5.45 21.06
N ASP A 391 -8.02 -5.50 19.80
CA ASP A 391 -9.14 -6.31 19.34
C ASP A 391 -8.82 -7.82 19.45
N THR A 392 -7.59 -8.23 19.11
CA THR A 392 -7.14 -9.63 19.30
C THR A 392 -7.14 -10.04 20.78
N LEU A 393 -6.72 -9.16 21.69
CA LEU A 393 -6.81 -9.40 23.13
C LEU A 393 -8.26 -9.53 23.59
N LEU A 394 -9.17 -8.77 23.00
CA LEU A 394 -10.60 -8.85 23.33
C LEU A 394 -11.19 -10.20 22.89
N GLU A 395 -10.82 -10.72 21.72
CA GLU A 395 -11.20 -12.07 21.28
C GLU A 395 -10.63 -13.16 22.20
N LEU A 396 -9.43 -12.96 22.73
CA LEU A 396 -8.82 -13.84 23.74
C LEU A 396 -9.39 -13.68 25.15
N GLN A 397 -10.50 -12.94 25.32
CA GLN A 397 -11.17 -12.68 26.61
C GLN A 397 -10.28 -11.95 27.64
N GLN A 398 -9.38 -11.07 27.17
CA GLN A 398 -8.46 -10.27 27.97
C GLN A 398 -8.80 -8.77 27.91
N PRO A 399 -10.02 -8.35 28.35
CA PRO A 399 -10.48 -6.96 28.18
C PRO A 399 -9.69 -5.94 29.01
N LYS A 400 -9.05 -6.36 30.11
CA LYS A 400 -8.21 -5.47 30.92
C LYS A 400 -6.96 -5.03 30.18
N GLU A 401 -6.35 -5.92 29.40
CA GLU A 401 -5.16 -5.66 28.60
C GLU A 401 -5.52 -4.97 27.29
N ALA A 402 -6.68 -5.30 26.69
CA ALA A 402 -7.19 -4.69 25.47
C ALA A 402 -7.53 -3.19 25.65
N LEU A 403 -8.12 -2.81 26.80
CA LEU A 403 -8.67 -1.48 27.02
C LEU A 403 -7.69 -0.32 26.78
N PRO A 404 -6.44 -0.32 27.30
CA PRO A 404 -5.48 0.76 27.04
C PRO A 404 -5.07 0.88 25.58
N LEU A 405 -5.01 -0.24 24.85
CA LEU A 405 -4.67 -0.26 23.42
C LEU A 405 -5.82 0.32 22.58
N LEU A 406 -7.05 -0.15 22.82
CA LEU A 406 -8.24 0.32 22.10
C LEU A 406 -8.52 1.80 22.38
N LYS A 407 -8.28 2.29 23.61
CA LYS A 407 -8.35 3.72 23.93
C LYS A 407 -7.34 4.53 23.08
N ARG A 408 -6.09 4.07 22.95
CA ARG A 408 -5.09 4.72 22.10
C ARG A 408 -5.49 4.70 20.64
N ALA A 409 -5.97 3.57 20.13
CA ALA A 409 -6.44 3.44 18.76
C ALA A 409 -7.57 4.46 18.46
N ALA A 410 -8.62 4.48 19.28
CA ALA A 410 -9.75 5.38 19.11
C ALA A 410 -9.38 6.86 19.29
N ALA A 411 -8.40 7.19 20.12
CA ALA A 411 -7.91 8.55 20.30
C ALA A 411 -7.06 9.03 19.10
N ARG A 412 -6.26 8.13 18.51
CA ARG A 412 -5.42 8.45 17.33
C ARG A 412 -6.23 8.52 16.04
N ASP A 413 -7.25 7.67 15.89
CA ASP A 413 -8.21 7.72 14.78
C ASP A 413 -9.65 7.72 15.29
N PRO A 414 -10.19 8.88 15.64
CA PRO A 414 -11.57 9.01 16.14
C PRO A 414 -12.64 8.62 15.12
N LYS A 415 -12.30 8.60 13.84
CA LYS A 415 -13.25 8.25 12.75
C LYS A 415 -13.29 6.75 12.44
N SER A 416 -12.37 5.97 12.98
CA SER A 416 -12.34 4.52 12.79
C SER A 416 -13.53 3.85 13.47
N VAL A 417 -14.49 3.37 12.67
CA VAL A 417 -15.66 2.60 13.16
C VAL A 417 -15.19 1.36 13.93
N ALA A 418 -14.21 0.64 13.38
CA ALA A 418 -13.67 -0.56 13.99
C ALA A 418 -13.07 -0.31 15.37
N ALA A 419 -12.23 0.73 15.52
CA ALA A 419 -11.61 1.07 16.80
C ALA A 419 -12.65 1.52 17.83
N GLN A 420 -13.63 2.35 17.44
CA GLN A 420 -14.72 2.81 18.33
C GLN A 420 -15.62 1.66 18.77
N LYS A 421 -15.98 0.77 17.83
CA LYS A 421 -16.80 -0.43 18.08
C LYS A 421 -16.10 -1.40 19.05
N SER A 422 -14.82 -1.70 18.81
CA SER A 422 -14.06 -2.61 19.68
C SER A 422 -13.78 -2.01 21.05
N LEU A 423 -13.53 -0.68 21.15
CA LEU A 423 -13.42 0.01 22.43
C LEU A 423 -14.71 -0.08 23.24
N ALA A 424 -15.86 0.19 22.61
CA ALA A 424 -17.16 0.09 23.27
C ALA A 424 -17.43 -1.36 23.72
N ARG A 425 -17.15 -2.36 22.89
CA ARG A 425 -17.28 -3.78 23.23
C ARG A 425 -16.40 -4.16 24.42
N CYS A 426 -15.17 -3.66 24.46
CA CYS A 426 -14.24 -3.85 25.56
C CYS A 426 -14.76 -3.21 26.86
N GLN A 427 -15.30 -1.99 26.79
CA GLN A 427 -15.89 -1.30 27.93
C GLN A 427 -17.14 -2.01 28.46
N LEU A 428 -17.99 -2.53 27.55
CA LEU A 428 -19.15 -3.35 27.96
C LEU A 428 -18.70 -4.62 28.69
N ALA A 429 -17.72 -5.33 28.16
CA ALA A 429 -17.15 -6.54 28.78
C ALA A 429 -16.50 -6.23 30.14
N ALA A 430 -15.99 -5.02 30.34
CA ALA A 430 -15.41 -4.54 31.59
C ALA A 430 -16.49 -3.96 32.55
N GLY A 431 -17.78 -4.03 32.24
CA GLY A 431 -18.86 -3.47 33.04
C GLY A 431 -18.96 -1.94 33.00
N GLN A 432 -18.28 -1.27 32.09
CA GLN A 432 -18.20 0.19 31.95
C GLN A 432 -19.20 0.71 30.90
N ALA A 433 -20.44 0.26 30.93
CA ALA A 433 -21.45 0.52 29.91
C ALA A 433 -21.66 2.01 29.61
N ALA A 434 -21.64 2.88 30.64
CA ALA A 434 -21.79 4.32 30.49
C ALA A 434 -20.68 4.91 29.58
N ASN A 435 -19.46 4.38 29.66
CA ASN A 435 -18.34 4.85 28.88
C ASN A 435 -18.44 4.39 27.41
N ALA A 436 -19.09 3.26 27.10
CA ALA A 436 -19.27 2.73 25.77
C ALA A 436 -20.22 3.58 24.90
N ILE A 437 -21.25 4.20 25.51
CA ILE A 437 -22.30 4.93 24.81
C ILE A 437 -21.77 6.04 23.88
N PRO A 438 -20.89 6.96 24.31
CA PRO A 438 -20.41 8.03 23.44
C PRO A 438 -19.65 7.50 22.21
N HIS A 439 -18.88 6.41 22.37
CA HIS A 439 -18.15 5.80 21.28
C HIS A 439 -19.07 5.16 20.22
N LEU A 440 -20.11 4.44 20.67
CA LEU A 440 -21.11 3.87 19.76
C LEU A 440 -21.90 4.94 19.03
N LYS A 441 -22.33 6.00 19.73
CA LYS A 441 -23.04 7.12 19.12
C LYS A 441 -22.23 7.85 18.05
N LEU A 442 -20.92 8.00 18.26
CA LEU A 442 -20.04 8.69 17.31
C LEU A 442 -20.04 8.03 15.93
N VAL A 443 -20.19 6.71 15.87
CA VAL A 443 -20.12 5.94 14.63
C VAL A 443 -21.47 5.34 14.19
N LEU A 444 -22.55 5.61 14.94
CA LEU A 444 -23.86 5.00 14.71
C LEU A 444 -24.42 5.21 13.30
N ALA A 445 -24.17 6.39 12.69
CA ALA A 445 -24.60 6.69 11.32
C ALA A 445 -23.93 5.79 10.24
N ARG A 446 -22.91 5.01 10.60
CA ARG A 446 -22.20 4.07 9.74
C ARG A 446 -22.54 2.61 10.07
N ASP A 447 -23.64 2.38 10.76
CA ASP A 447 -24.10 1.04 11.09
C ASP A 447 -24.83 0.42 9.89
N GLU A 448 -24.14 -0.48 9.18
CA GLU A 448 -24.67 -1.13 8.00
C GLU A 448 -25.36 -2.47 8.30
N ASP A 449 -24.94 -3.12 9.41
CA ASP A 449 -25.38 -4.46 9.79
C ASP A 449 -26.25 -4.47 11.08
N GLY A 450 -26.48 -3.33 11.69
CA GLY A 450 -27.24 -3.18 12.93
C GLY A 450 -26.44 -3.49 14.21
N THR A 451 -25.17 -3.93 14.10
CA THR A 451 -24.40 -4.33 15.29
C THR A 451 -24.13 -3.19 16.25
N LEU A 452 -24.02 -1.95 15.77
CA LEU A 452 -23.85 -0.76 16.64
C LEU A 452 -25.13 -0.44 17.41
N HIS A 453 -26.31 -0.56 16.76
CA HIS A 453 -27.61 -0.40 17.44
C HIS A 453 -27.79 -1.44 18.53
N TYR A 454 -27.45 -2.71 18.25
CA TYR A 454 -27.51 -3.78 19.24
C TYR A 454 -26.58 -3.55 20.43
N GLN A 455 -25.32 -3.16 20.19
CA GLN A 455 -24.37 -2.85 21.27
C GLN A 455 -24.83 -1.62 22.09
N LEU A 456 -25.39 -0.61 21.43
CA LEU A 456 -25.92 0.57 22.14
C LEU A 456 -27.14 0.22 22.97
N ALA A 457 -28.02 -0.68 22.51
CA ALA A 457 -29.13 -1.22 23.29
C ALA A 457 -28.64 -1.95 24.55
N GLN A 458 -27.61 -2.77 24.43
CA GLN A 458 -26.98 -3.45 25.57
C GLN A 458 -26.38 -2.44 26.55
N ALA A 459 -25.71 -1.39 26.10
CA ALA A 459 -25.14 -0.35 26.92
C ALA A 459 -26.24 0.40 27.70
N TYR A 460 -27.32 0.80 27.04
CA TYR A 460 -28.47 1.47 27.70
C TYR A 460 -29.13 0.57 28.69
N ARG A 461 -29.31 -0.71 28.39
CA ARG A 461 -29.90 -1.68 29.36
C ARG A 461 -29.03 -1.80 30.59
N ALA A 462 -27.71 -1.88 30.43
CA ALA A 462 -26.78 -2.02 31.56
C ALA A 462 -26.79 -0.82 32.53
N ILE A 463 -27.14 0.39 32.05
CA ILE A 463 -27.26 1.60 32.88
C ILE A 463 -28.71 1.92 33.26
N GLY A 464 -29.66 1.00 33.03
CA GLY A 464 -31.06 1.16 33.41
C GLY A 464 -31.92 2.06 32.50
N GLN A 465 -31.40 2.51 31.37
CA GLN A 465 -32.15 3.33 30.40
C GLN A 465 -32.99 2.44 29.46
N ILE A 466 -34.00 1.80 30.02
CA ILE A 466 -34.78 0.73 29.34
C ILE A 466 -35.48 1.22 28.09
N GLU A 467 -36.06 2.42 28.07
CA GLU A 467 -36.78 2.93 26.88
C GLU A 467 -35.84 3.23 25.72
N LEU A 468 -34.63 3.74 25.99
CA LEU A 468 -33.62 3.90 24.93
C LEU A 468 -33.10 2.57 24.44
N SER A 469 -32.94 1.58 25.31
CA SER A 469 -32.59 0.22 24.92
C SER A 469 -33.63 -0.39 23.98
N LYS A 470 -34.92 -0.31 24.30
CA LYS A 470 -36.01 -0.81 23.45
C LYS A 470 -36.03 -0.11 22.11
N LYS A 471 -35.83 1.21 22.07
CA LYS A 471 -35.73 1.94 20.79
C LYS A 471 -34.60 1.40 19.90
N MET A 472 -33.38 1.25 20.42
CA MET A 472 -32.25 0.74 19.68
C MET A 472 -32.46 -0.71 19.21
N LEU A 473 -33.14 -1.55 20.00
CA LEU A 473 -33.49 -2.90 19.55
C LEU A 473 -34.52 -2.89 18.42
N SER A 474 -35.53 -2.01 18.50
CA SER A 474 -36.51 -1.85 17.41
C SER A 474 -35.82 -1.40 16.08
N ASP A 475 -34.87 -0.44 16.18
CA ASP A 475 -34.11 0.03 15.03
C ASP A 475 -33.25 -1.12 14.44
N TYR A 476 -32.57 -1.90 15.29
CA TYR A 476 -31.84 -3.11 14.91
C TYR A 476 -32.73 -4.13 14.18
N GLU A 477 -33.89 -4.48 14.75
CA GLU A 477 -34.82 -5.44 14.13
C GLU A 477 -35.35 -4.95 12.80
N SER A 478 -35.60 -3.64 12.66
CA SER A 478 -36.01 -3.02 11.41
C SER A 478 -34.91 -3.14 10.34
N MET A 479 -33.66 -2.90 10.72
CA MET A 479 -32.50 -3.06 9.82
C MET A 479 -32.35 -4.53 9.39
N GLN A 480 -32.43 -5.48 10.34
CA GLN A 480 -32.32 -6.91 10.02
C GLN A 480 -33.42 -7.38 9.04
N ARG A 481 -34.66 -6.92 9.24
CA ARG A 481 -35.76 -7.20 8.30
C ARG A 481 -35.51 -6.61 6.92
N SER A 482 -34.98 -5.40 6.83
CA SER A 482 -34.61 -4.78 5.56
C SER A 482 -33.48 -5.54 4.84
N ILE A 483 -32.45 -5.98 5.59
CA ILE A 483 -31.35 -6.78 5.04
C ILE A 483 -31.87 -8.13 4.55
N ALA A 484 -32.70 -8.81 5.33
CA ALA A 484 -33.30 -10.09 4.95
C ALA A 484 -34.16 -9.97 3.67
N ALA A 485 -34.99 -8.92 3.59
CA ALA A 485 -35.84 -8.66 2.42
C ALA A 485 -34.96 -8.40 1.15
N ARG A 486 -33.89 -7.64 1.27
CA ARG A 486 -32.95 -7.41 0.16
C ARG A 486 -32.29 -8.72 -0.29
N ASN A 487 -31.84 -9.54 0.65
CA ASN A 487 -31.20 -10.81 0.35
C ASN A 487 -32.16 -11.80 -0.32
N GLU A 488 -33.43 -11.82 0.11
CA GLU A 488 -34.45 -12.66 -0.51
C GLU A 488 -34.83 -12.18 -1.92
N ALA A 489 -34.99 -10.86 -2.12
CA ALA A 489 -35.19 -10.29 -3.45
C ALA A 489 -34.00 -10.61 -4.38
N ALA A 490 -32.78 -10.47 -3.89
CA ALA A 490 -31.58 -10.81 -4.65
C ALA A 490 -31.51 -12.30 -5.03
N LYS A 491 -32.00 -13.21 -4.19
CA LYS A 491 -32.06 -14.64 -4.53
C LYS A 491 -33.08 -14.92 -5.65
N GLN A 492 -34.27 -14.32 -5.58
CA GLN A 492 -35.31 -14.49 -6.60
C GLN A 492 -34.89 -13.96 -7.97
N GLU A 493 -34.09 -12.89 -8.01
CA GLU A 493 -33.58 -12.29 -9.25
C GLU A 493 -32.39 -13.06 -9.86
N THR A 494 -31.79 -14.03 -9.13
CA THR A 494 -30.54 -14.69 -9.56
C THR A 494 -30.73 -16.10 -10.12
N ASP A 495 -31.97 -16.57 -10.36
CA ASP A 495 -32.19 -17.86 -11.00
C ASP A 495 -31.68 -17.85 -12.45
N ILE A 496 -30.87 -18.85 -12.79
CA ILE A 496 -30.38 -19.05 -14.15
C ILE A 496 -31.52 -19.64 -14.99
N THR A 497 -32.01 -18.84 -15.93
CA THR A 497 -33.13 -19.19 -16.81
C THR A 497 -32.65 -19.42 -18.25
N ALA A 498 -33.45 -20.15 -19.03
CA ALA A 498 -33.20 -20.36 -20.45
C ALA A 498 -33.06 -19.00 -21.21
N PRO A 499 -32.28 -19.00 -22.29
CA PRO A 499 -32.00 -17.78 -23.09
C PRO A 499 -33.20 -17.26 -23.88
#